data_17c225af6e81778297d54f4d0bcc2569
#
_entry.id   17c225af6e81778297d54f4d0bcc2569
#
_cell.length_a   1.000
_cell.length_b   1.000
_cell.length_c   1.000
_cell.angle_alpha   90.00
_cell.angle_beta   90.00
_cell.angle_gamma   90.00
#
_symmetry.space_group_name_H-M   'P 1'
#
loop_
_entity.id
_entity.type
_entity.pdbx_description
1 polymer ?
#
loop_
_entity_poly.entity_id
_entity_poly.type
_entity_poly.pdbx_seq_one_letter_code
_entity_poly.pdbx_strand_id
1 'polypeptide(L)'
;TTWEMDQALGTNYEERFNKWLAFAQANDLAVSPVITDAKGDRKKRPSQQDEVDTFVHLVEKRDDGIVVRGAKASISGAVIANEIVVLPCTALKPEEKDYAVCFAIPSDTPGLIHVAEAPGANARRFVGDEMDYGNARYGAHGSTHLIFENVFVPRDRVFLCGESAFAGVLVNYFAVLQRLFSTACKIGHRDLLLGAAAVAAE
;
A
#
# COMPACT_ATOMS: atom_id res chain seq x y z
N THR A 1 -12.91 9.79 5.11
CA THR A 1 -12.73 10.38 3.75
C THR A 1 -13.83 9.95 2.80
N THR A 2 -14.22 8.67 2.75
CA THR A 2 -15.32 8.19 1.91
C THR A 2 -16.64 8.88 2.25
N TRP A 3 -17.00 8.97 3.52
CA TRP A 3 -18.17 9.72 4.00
C TRP A 3 -18.12 11.22 3.57
N GLU A 4 -16.96 11.87 3.74
CA GLU A 4 -16.79 13.28 3.34
C GLU A 4 -16.99 13.47 1.83
N MET A 5 -16.52 12.53 1.01
CA MET A 5 -16.73 12.55 -0.43
C MET A 5 -18.21 12.35 -0.79
N ASP A 6 -18.87 11.42 -0.14
CA ASP A 6 -20.29 11.16 -0.38
C ASP A 6 -21.15 12.38 -0.02
N GLN A 7 -20.85 13.08 1.09
CA GLN A 7 -21.53 14.31 1.48
C GLN A 7 -21.26 15.47 0.50
N ALA A 8 -20.04 15.59 0.01
CA ALA A 8 -19.65 16.71 -0.86
C ALA A 8 -20.02 16.51 -2.32
N LEU A 9 -20.02 15.26 -2.81
CA LEU A 9 -20.08 14.95 -4.24
C LEU A 9 -21.24 14.03 -4.63
N GLY A 10 -22.00 13.51 -3.66
CA GLY A 10 -23.09 12.55 -3.91
C GLY A 10 -22.60 11.20 -4.42
N THR A 11 -21.39 10.80 -4.06
CA THR A 11 -20.85 9.46 -4.34
C THR A 11 -21.45 8.44 -3.37
N ASN A 12 -21.07 7.16 -3.51
CA ASN A 12 -21.45 6.09 -2.57
C ASN A 12 -20.24 5.26 -2.14
N TYR A 13 -19.10 5.90 -1.94
CA TYR A 13 -17.85 5.27 -1.58
C TYR A 13 -17.85 4.71 -0.16
N GLU A 14 -18.56 5.35 0.76
CA GLU A 14 -18.71 4.87 2.14
C GLU A 14 -19.41 3.52 2.18
N GLU A 15 -20.53 3.38 1.45
CA GLU A 15 -21.26 2.10 1.39
C GLU A 15 -20.38 0.98 0.83
N ARG A 16 -19.63 1.25 -0.25
CA ARG A 16 -18.72 0.28 -0.86
C ARG A 16 -17.62 -0.12 0.10
N PHE A 17 -16.99 0.86 0.74
CA PHE A 17 -15.93 0.61 1.72
C PHE A 17 -16.43 -0.20 2.91
N ASN A 18 -17.60 0.14 3.46
CA ASN A 18 -18.18 -0.57 4.60
C ASN A 18 -18.57 -2.02 4.25
N LYS A 19 -19.08 -2.27 3.04
CA LYS A 19 -19.34 -3.63 2.55
C LYS A 19 -18.06 -4.45 2.44
N TRP A 20 -17.03 -3.87 1.85
CA TRP A 20 -15.72 -4.52 1.76
C TRP A 20 -15.11 -4.77 3.14
N LEU A 21 -15.17 -3.79 4.05
CA LEU A 21 -14.65 -3.92 5.41
C LEU A 21 -15.37 -5.04 6.18
N ALA A 22 -16.70 -5.08 6.11
CA ALA A 22 -17.48 -6.15 6.72
C ALA A 22 -17.13 -7.52 6.15
N PHE A 23 -16.92 -7.63 4.84
CA PHE A 23 -16.45 -8.85 4.19
C PHE A 23 -15.06 -9.27 4.72
N ALA A 24 -14.11 -8.34 4.79
CA ALA A 24 -12.76 -8.62 5.26
C ALA A 24 -12.76 -9.09 6.73
N GLN A 25 -13.54 -8.44 7.58
CA GLN A 25 -13.70 -8.82 9.00
C GLN A 25 -14.39 -10.17 9.17
N ALA A 26 -15.48 -10.43 8.45
CA ALA A 26 -16.22 -11.68 8.56
C ALA A 26 -15.41 -12.91 8.12
N ASN A 27 -14.42 -12.71 7.26
CA ASN A 27 -13.56 -13.79 6.76
C ASN A 27 -12.15 -13.79 7.37
N ASP A 28 -11.90 -12.94 8.38
CA ASP A 28 -10.60 -12.81 9.06
C ASP A 28 -9.42 -12.63 8.07
N LEU A 29 -9.61 -11.74 7.09
CA LEU A 29 -8.64 -11.56 6.02
C LEU A 29 -7.46 -10.71 6.47
N ALA A 30 -6.25 -11.14 6.15
CA ALA A 30 -5.06 -10.32 6.24
C ALA A 30 -5.08 -9.26 5.14
N VAL A 31 -4.99 -7.97 5.51
CA VAL A 31 -5.05 -6.84 4.60
C VAL A 31 -3.73 -6.06 4.62
N SER A 32 -3.15 -5.81 3.46
CA SER A 32 -1.96 -4.96 3.33
C SER A 32 -2.29 -3.59 2.74
N PRO A 33 -1.95 -2.48 3.41
CA PRO A 33 -2.07 -1.14 2.83
C PRO A 33 -0.95 -0.89 1.82
N VAL A 34 -1.32 -0.47 0.62
CA VAL A 34 -0.44 -0.27 -0.53
C VAL A 34 -0.39 1.21 -0.89
N ILE A 35 0.58 1.94 -0.34
CA ILE A 35 0.62 3.41 -0.41
C ILE A 35 1.84 3.91 -1.16
N THR A 36 3.03 3.45 -0.79
CA THR A 36 4.29 4.00 -1.29
C THR A 36 4.43 3.78 -2.80
N ASP A 37 4.63 4.86 -3.53
CA ASP A 37 4.88 4.83 -4.97
C ASP A 37 6.35 4.51 -5.28
N ALA A 38 6.63 4.08 -6.52
CA ALA A 38 7.98 3.79 -7.00
C ALA A 38 8.90 5.03 -7.02
N LYS A 39 8.34 6.24 -6.91
CA LYS A 39 8.99 7.54 -6.79
C LYS A 39 9.54 8.15 -8.09
N GLY A 40 10.12 7.41 -9.00
CA GLY A 40 10.71 7.97 -10.22
C GLY A 40 11.66 9.15 -9.94
N ASP A 41 11.57 10.19 -10.73
CA ASP A 41 12.25 11.47 -10.46
C ASP A 41 11.49 12.23 -9.36
N ARG A 42 12.10 12.36 -8.18
CA ARG A 42 11.51 13.01 -7.02
C ARG A 42 11.28 14.52 -7.16
N LYS A 43 11.86 15.15 -8.19
CA LYS A 43 11.62 16.55 -8.53
C LYS A 43 10.37 16.74 -9.38
N LYS A 44 9.87 15.67 -9.99
CA LYS A 44 8.71 15.65 -10.87
C LYS A 44 7.46 15.17 -10.11
N ARG A 45 6.34 15.74 -10.49
CA ARG A 45 5.04 15.27 -10.01
C ARG A 45 4.60 13.99 -10.75
N PRO A 46 3.57 13.26 -10.26
CA PRO A 46 3.10 12.05 -10.91
C PRO A 46 2.83 12.22 -12.41
N SER A 47 2.15 13.30 -12.80
CA SER A 47 1.83 13.61 -14.21
C SER A 47 3.03 14.06 -15.06
N GLN A 48 4.18 14.29 -14.45
CA GLN A 48 5.40 14.80 -15.11
C GLN A 48 6.51 13.76 -15.20
N GLN A 49 6.27 12.54 -14.75
CA GLN A 49 7.25 11.47 -14.85
C GLN A 49 7.47 11.09 -16.31
N ASP A 50 8.71 10.74 -16.65
CA ASP A 50 9.05 10.27 -18.00
C ASP A 50 8.38 8.91 -18.28
N GLU A 51 8.24 8.09 -17.24
CA GLU A 51 7.50 6.83 -17.29
C GLU A 51 6.17 6.99 -16.53
N VAL A 52 5.07 6.94 -17.26
CA VAL A 52 3.70 7.15 -16.72
C VAL A 52 3.35 6.10 -15.67
N ASP A 53 3.80 4.86 -15.88
CA ASP A 53 3.49 3.72 -14.99
C ASP A 53 4.31 3.71 -13.68
N THR A 54 5.10 4.77 -13.42
CA THR A 54 5.80 4.94 -12.13
C THR A 54 4.83 5.04 -10.96
N PHE A 55 3.64 5.58 -11.20
CA PHE A 55 2.56 5.72 -10.21
C PHE A 55 1.33 4.97 -10.69
N VAL A 56 0.60 4.36 -9.74
CA VAL A 56 -0.67 3.73 -10.08
C VAL A 56 -1.67 4.80 -10.52
N HIS A 57 -2.28 4.59 -11.68
CA HIS A 57 -3.21 5.53 -12.30
C HIS A 57 -4.35 4.80 -13.02
N LEU A 58 -5.41 5.55 -13.28
CA LEU A 58 -6.56 5.13 -14.05
C LEU A 58 -6.20 5.08 -15.54
N VAL A 59 -6.42 3.94 -16.19
CA VAL A 59 -6.26 3.76 -17.64
C VAL A 59 -7.61 3.83 -18.34
N GLU A 60 -8.63 3.20 -17.75
CA GLU A 60 -9.95 3.11 -18.34
C GLU A 60 -11.02 3.11 -17.25
N LYS A 61 -12.11 3.82 -17.49
CA LYS A 61 -13.30 3.80 -16.64
C LYS A 61 -14.42 3.08 -17.38
N ARG A 62 -14.99 2.05 -16.75
CA ARG A 62 -16.06 1.22 -17.28
C ARG A 62 -17.30 1.30 -16.39
N ASP A 63 -18.44 0.84 -16.90
CA ASP A 63 -19.68 0.79 -16.13
C ASP A 63 -19.59 -0.17 -14.93
N ASP A 64 -18.81 -1.25 -15.06
CA ASP A 64 -18.63 -2.29 -14.06
C ASP A 64 -17.39 -2.11 -13.17
N GLY A 65 -16.51 -1.13 -13.47
CA GLY A 65 -15.30 -0.90 -12.70
C GLY A 65 -14.31 0.03 -13.35
N ILE A 66 -13.04 -0.13 -12.97
CA ILE A 66 -11.92 0.63 -13.53
C ILE A 66 -10.78 -0.32 -13.91
N VAL A 67 -9.94 0.12 -14.86
CA VAL A 67 -8.67 -0.53 -15.17
C VAL A 67 -7.55 0.39 -14.72
N VAL A 68 -6.58 -0.16 -14.00
CA VAL A 68 -5.44 0.59 -13.48
C VAL A 68 -4.12 -0.01 -13.95
N ARG A 69 -3.10 0.85 -14.07
CA ARG A 69 -1.70 0.50 -14.33
C ARG A 69 -0.78 1.26 -13.40
N GLY A 70 0.45 0.79 -13.27
CA GLY A 70 1.50 1.48 -12.53
C GLY A 70 2.20 0.60 -11.51
N ALA A 71 2.96 1.23 -10.61
CA ALA A 71 3.76 0.52 -9.64
C ALA A 71 3.63 1.09 -8.23
N LYS A 72 3.78 0.20 -7.26
CA LYS A 72 3.93 0.51 -5.83
C LYS A 72 5.18 -0.17 -5.30
N ALA A 73 5.90 0.50 -4.40
CA ALA A 73 7.20 0.04 -3.94
C ALA A 73 7.25 -0.14 -2.42
N SER A 74 8.10 -1.07 -1.99
CA SER A 74 8.39 -1.31 -0.57
C SER A 74 7.13 -1.58 0.26
N ILE A 75 6.23 -2.41 -0.26
CA ILE A 75 4.99 -2.79 0.41
C ILE A 75 5.26 -3.97 1.33
N SER A 76 5.17 -3.71 2.62
CA SER A 76 5.34 -4.75 3.64
C SER A 76 4.12 -5.66 3.71
N GLY A 77 4.34 -6.97 3.72
CA GLY A 77 3.30 -7.96 3.93
C GLY A 77 2.38 -8.25 2.73
N ALA A 78 2.56 -7.60 1.58
CA ALA A 78 1.70 -7.83 0.42
C ALA A 78 1.70 -9.29 -0.08
N VAL A 79 2.85 -9.97 0.02
CA VAL A 79 2.99 -11.40 -0.41
C VAL A 79 2.13 -12.35 0.41
N ILE A 80 1.88 -12.02 1.67
CA ILE A 80 1.12 -12.87 2.61
C ILE A 80 -0.29 -12.35 2.88
N ALA A 81 -0.66 -11.22 2.30
CA ALA A 81 -2.00 -10.65 2.45
C ALA A 81 -3.01 -11.38 1.55
N ASN A 82 -4.23 -11.52 2.05
CA ASN A 82 -5.37 -11.98 1.25
C ASN A 82 -5.89 -10.85 0.35
N GLU A 83 -5.92 -9.64 0.88
CA GLU A 83 -6.40 -8.44 0.20
C GLU A 83 -5.35 -7.33 0.30
N ILE A 84 -5.31 -6.48 -0.72
CA ILE A 84 -4.54 -5.24 -0.70
C ILE A 84 -5.46 -4.03 -0.85
N VAL A 85 -5.17 -2.95 -0.12
CA VAL A 85 -5.86 -1.66 -0.26
C VAL A 85 -4.89 -0.64 -0.82
N VAL A 86 -5.13 -0.21 -2.03
CA VAL A 86 -4.30 0.75 -2.75
C VAL A 86 -4.78 2.17 -2.48
N LEU A 87 -3.84 3.05 -2.13
CA LEU A 87 -4.11 4.45 -1.84
C LEU A 87 -3.11 5.35 -2.58
N PRO A 88 -3.49 6.59 -2.93
CA PRO A 88 -2.51 7.59 -3.38
C PRO A 88 -1.52 7.90 -2.25
N CYS A 89 -0.28 8.24 -2.60
CA CYS A 89 0.79 8.54 -1.63
C CYS A 89 1.00 10.04 -1.40
N THR A 90 0.35 10.89 -2.17
CA THR A 90 0.56 12.35 -2.14
C THR A 90 -0.73 13.11 -2.43
N ALA A 91 -0.76 14.37 -2.05
CA ALA A 91 -1.78 15.29 -2.51
C ALA A 91 -1.66 15.52 -4.01
N LEU A 92 -2.78 15.47 -4.72
CA LEU A 92 -2.86 15.56 -6.17
C LEU A 92 -3.53 16.88 -6.59
N LYS A 93 -3.11 17.39 -7.73
CA LYS A 93 -3.72 18.54 -8.38
C LYS A 93 -4.88 18.10 -9.30
N PRO A 94 -5.76 19.03 -9.74
CA PRO A 94 -6.86 18.68 -10.64
C PRO A 94 -6.42 18.01 -11.95
N GLU A 95 -5.30 18.40 -12.51
CA GLU A 95 -4.70 17.81 -13.72
C GLU A 95 -4.17 16.39 -13.50
N GLU A 96 -4.01 15.96 -12.24
CA GLU A 96 -3.52 14.65 -11.83
C GLU A 96 -4.64 13.71 -11.37
N LYS A 97 -5.89 13.99 -11.76
CA LYS A 97 -7.08 13.24 -11.34
C LYS A 97 -6.99 11.73 -11.62
N ASP A 98 -6.29 11.34 -12.69
CA ASP A 98 -6.17 9.92 -13.05
C ASP A 98 -5.27 9.13 -12.08
N TYR A 99 -4.44 9.81 -11.29
CA TYR A 99 -3.66 9.22 -10.18
C TYR A 99 -4.45 9.17 -8.86
N ALA A 100 -5.62 9.78 -8.81
CA ALA A 100 -6.49 9.78 -7.64
C ALA A 100 -7.35 8.51 -7.62
N VAL A 101 -6.73 7.38 -7.29
CA VAL A 101 -7.41 6.08 -7.20
C VAL A 101 -7.21 5.45 -5.83
N CYS A 102 -8.30 4.96 -5.24
CA CYS A 102 -8.27 4.15 -4.01
C CYS A 102 -9.23 2.98 -4.17
N PHE A 103 -8.74 1.77 -3.93
CA PHE A 103 -9.50 0.54 -4.15
C PHE A 103 -8.95 -0.63 -3.34
N ALA A 104 -9.74 -1.70 -3.22
CA ALA A 104 -9.31 -2.97 -2.63
C ALA A 104 -9.46 -4.11 -3.65
N ILE A 105 -8.46 -4.98 -3.71
CA ILE A 105 -8.48 -6.19 -4.55
C ILE A 105 -7.82 -7.37 -3.83
N PRO A 106 -8.20 -8.61 -4.17
CA PRO A 106 -7.46 -9.80 -3.78
C PRO A 106 -6.00 -9.71 -4.21
N SER A 107 -5.10 -10.25 -3.39
CA SER A 107 -3.66 -10.21 -3.65
C SER A 107 -3.25 -11.06 -4.88
N ASP A 108 -4.10 -11.96 -5.33
CA ASP A 108 -3.93 -12.82 -6.50
C ASP A 108 -4.70 -12.34 -7.74
N THR A 109 -5.15 -11.08 -7.74
CA THR A 109 -5.90 -10.49 -8.86
C THR A 109 -5.09 -10.59 -10.18
N PRO A 110 -5.70 -11.05 -11.28
CA PRO A 110 -5.03 -11.11 -12.58
C PRO A 110 -4.44 -9.75 -13.01
N GLY A 111 -3.19 -9.76 -13.48
CA GLY A 111 -2.45 -8.55 -13.86
C GLY A 111 -1.72 -7.87 -12.71
N LEU A 112 -1.89 -8.33 -11.46
CA LEU A 112 -1.08 -7.90 -10.33
C LEU A 112 0.16 -8.79 -10.22
N ILE A 113 1.35 -8.17 -10.35
CA ILE A 113 2.64 -8.87 -10.28
C ILE A 113 3.33 -8.49 -8.97
N HIS A 114 3.73 -9.50 -8.21
CA HIS A 114 4.49 -9.36 -6.97
C HIS A 114 5.97 -9.58 -7.24
N VAL A 115 6.78 -8.55 -7.09
CA VAL A 115 8.24 -8.65 -7.09
C VAL A 115 8.70 -8.63 -5.64
N ALA A 116 8.82 -9.82 -5.06
CA ALA A 116 9.24 -9.97 -3.67
C ALA A 116 10.73 -9.71 -3.55
N GLU A 117 11.10 -8.80 -2.67
CA GLU A 117 12.49 -8.69 -2.25
C GLU A 117 12.85 -9.94 -1.46
N ALA A 118 13.99 -10.54 -1.80
CA ALA A 118 14.56 -11.56 -0.93
C ALA A 118 14.77 -10.92 0.46
N PRO A 119 14.24 -11.49 1.54
CA PRO A 119 14.53 -11.00 2.88
C PRO A 119 16.05 -10.84 3.03
N GLY A 120 16.50 -9.77 3.67
CA GLY A 120 17.95 -9.50 3.84
C GLY A 120 18.70 -10.71 4.41
N ALA A 121 18.03 -11.51 5.24
CA ALA A 121 18.49 -12.81 5.69
C ALA A 121 18.70 -13.81 4.52
N ASN A 122 17.81 -13.87 3.53
CA ASN A 122 17.95 -14.80 2.40
C ASN A 122 19.08 -14.38 1.43
N ALA A 123 19.26 -13.10 1.18
CA ALA A 123 20.40 -12.62 0.40
C ALA A 123 21.74 -12.98 1.08
N ARG A 124 21.79 -12.86 2.39
CA ARG A 124 22.96 -13.23 3.19
C ARG A 124 23.21 -14.74 3.27
N ARG A 125 22.17 -15.55 3.03
CA ARG A 125 22.28 -17.01 2.97
C ARG A 125 23.32 -17.51 1.95
N PHE A 126 23.62 -16.68 0.96
CA PHE A 126 24.61 -17.00 -0.06
C PHE A 126 25.98 -16.38 0.21
N VAL A 127 26.09 -15.45 1.17
CA VAL A 127 27.31 -14.66 1.41
C VAL A 127 27.64 -14.45 2.89
N GLY A 128 26.78 -14.83 3.83
CA GLY A 128 26.95 -14.64 5.27
C GLY A 128 26.87 -15.93 6.08
N ASP A 129 27.14 -15.84 7.37
CA ASP A 129 27.01 -16.94 8.33
C ASP A 129 25.66 -16.86 9.11
N GLU A 130 25.44 -17.78 10.05
CA GLU A 130 24.20 -17.82 10.85
C GLU A 130 23.98 -16.55 11.70
N MET A 131 25.03 -15.84 12.08
CA MET A 131 24.94 -14.60 12.84
C MET A 131 24.32 -13.46 12.01
N ASP A 132 24.49 -13.49 10.68
CA ASP A 132 23.94 -12.49 9.78
C ASP A 132 22.42 -12.66 9.53
N TYR A 133 21.88 -13.85 9.83
CA TYR A 133 20.45 -14.14 9.55
C TYR A 133 19.52 -13.68 10.65
N GLY A 134 20.01 -13.44 11.84
CA GLY A 134 19.16 -13.40 13.01
C GLY A 134 18.39 -14.72 13.16
N ASN A 135 17.29 -14.71 13.87
CA ASN A 135 16.50 -15.91 14.08
C ASN A 135 15.51 -16.15 12.91
N ALA A 136 16.01 -16.65 11.78
CA ALA A 136 15.22 -16.97 10.58
C ALA A 136 14.09 -17.99 10.85
N ARG A 137 14.10 -18.68 12.00
CA ARG A 137 13.07 -19.61 12.45
C ARG A 137 11.71 -18.93 12.69
N TYR A 138 11.72 -17.64 13.03
CA TYR A 138 10.52 -16.87 13.34
C TYR A 138 10.08 -15.96 12.18
N GLY A 139 10.59 -16.19 11.00
CA GLY A 139 10.23 -15.49 9.78
C GLY A 139 11.13 -14.29 9.50
N ALA A 140 11.13 -13.87 8.26
CA ALA A 140 11.82 -12.70 7.79
C ALA A 140 10.79 -11.69 7.27
N HIS A 141 10.93 -10.44 7.68
CA HIS A 141 10.14 -9.36 7.14
C HIS A 141 10.68 -8.98 5.77
N GLY A 142 9.87 -9.11 4.73
CA GLY A 142 10.20 -8.73 3.36
C GLY A 142 9.32 -7.61 2.85
N SER A 143 9.88 -6.79 1.98
CA SER A 143 9.13 -5.83 1.17
C SER A 143 8.82 -6.42 -0.19
N THR A 144 7.78 -5.91 -0.83
CA THR A 144 7.33 -6.33 -2.15
C THR A 144 7.12 -5.09 -3.00
N HIS A 145 7.58 -5.14 -4.24
CA HIS A 145 7.13 -4.20 -5.25
C HIS A 145 5.92 -4.81 -5.97
N LEU A 146 4.90 -3.99 -6.18
CA LEU A 146 3.69 -4.39 -6.89
C LEU A 146 3.64 -3.67 -8.23
N ILE A 147 3.44 -4.43 -9.30
CA ILE A 147 3.24 -3.89 -10.65
C ILE A 147 1.80 -4.23 -11.06
N PHE A 148 1.07 -3.21 -11.47
CA PHE A 148 -0.30 -3.31 -11.95
C PHE A 148 -0.28 -3.26 -13.47
N GLU A 149 -0.57 -4.36 -14.12
CA GLU A 149 -0.56 -4.49 -15.57
C GLU A 149 -1.98 -4.65 -16.10
N ASN A 150 -2.65 -3.51 -16.33
CA ASN A 150 -4.07 -3.45 -16.72
C ASN A 150 -4.98 -4.22 -15.77
N VAL A 151 -4.82 -3.99 -14.48
CA VAL A 151 -5.61 -4.66 -13.43
C VAL A 151 -7.04 -4.11 -13.44
N PHE A 152 -8.01 -4.99 -13.59
CA PHE A 152 -9.43 -4.64 -13.47
C PHE A 152 -9.84 -4.61 -11.99
N VAL A 153 -10.50 -3.53 -11.59
CA VAL A 153 -11.04 -3.34 -10.24
C VAL A 153 -12.56 -3.19 -10.35
N PRO A 154 -13.34 -4.11 -9.79
CA PRO A 154 -14.80 -4.02 -9.78
C PRO A 154 -15.29 -2.74 -9.10
N ARG A 155 -16.42 -2.20 -9.57
CA ARG A 155 -16.96 -0.92 -9.12
C ARG A 155 -17.25 -0.85 -7.62
N ASP A 156 -17.69 -1.95 -7.03
CA ASP A 156 -17.97 -2.05 -5.59
C ASP A 156 -16.73 -2.06 -4.71
N ARG A 157 -15.56 -2.25 -5.32
CA ARG A 157 -14.25 -2.23 -4.65
C ARG A 157 -13.48 -0.91 -4.87
N VAL A 158 -14.07 0.07 -5.55
CA VAL A 158 -13.49 1.41 -5.79
C VAL A 158 -14.01 2.40 -4.77
N PHE A 159 -13.10 3.07 -4.06
CA PHE A 159 -13.37 3.99 -2.94
C PHE A 159 -12.95 5.44 -3.22
N LEU A 160 -12.24 5.68 -4.32
CA LEU A 160 -11.89 6.99 -4.87
C LEU A 160 -11.47 6.80 -6.32
N CYS A 161 -12.00 7.64 -7.25
CA CYS A 161 -11.65 7.54 -8.66
C CYS A 161 -11.79 8.90 -9.37
N GLY A 162 -10.75 9.71 -9.30
CA GLY A 162 -10.66 11.01 -9.96
C GLY A 162 -10.86 12.22 -9.06
N GLU A 163 -11.31 12.03 -7.81
CA GLU A 163 -11.54 13.11 -6.85
C GLU A 163 -10.20 13.56 -6.22
N SER A 164 -9.34 14.21 -7.01
CA SER A 164 -7.97 14.59 -6.66
C SER A 164 -7.87 15.45 -5.38
N ALA A 165 -8.87 16.29 -5.10
CA ALA A 165 -8.91 17.11 -3.88
C ALA A 165 -8.93 16.27 -2.60
N PHE A 166 -9.49 15.05 -2.65
CA PHE A 166 -9.58 14.14 -1.50
C PHE A 166 -8.36 13.24 -1.34
N ALA A 167 -7.49 13.14 -2.35
CA ALA A 167 -6.26 12.34 -2.25
C ALA A 167 -5.38 12.81 -1.08
N GLY A 168 -5.17 14.12 -0.94
CA GLY A 168 -4.40 14.69 0.17
C GLY A 168 -5.04 14.46 1.54
N VAL A 169 -6.36 14.53 1.63
CA VAL A 169 -7.12 14.26 2.85
C VAL A 169 -6.93 12.81 3.28
N LEU A 170 -7.09 11.87 2.34
CA LEU A 170 -6.90 10.43 2.58
C LEU A 170 -5.49 10.11 3.07
N VAL A 171 -4.48 10.65 2.39
CA VAL A 171 -3.06 10.48 2.77
C VAL A 171 -2.79 11.05 4.17
N ASN A 172 -3.37 12.20 4.50
CA ASN A 172 -3.16 12.84 5.80
C ASN A 172 -3.76 12.00 6.94
N TYR A 173 -5.00 11.53 6.81
CA TYR A 173 -5.62 10.65 7.80
C TYR A 173 -4.83 9.36 7.99
N PHE A 174 -4.44 8.73 6.89
CA PHE A 174 -3.59 7.55 6.97
C PHE A 174 -2.26 7.85 7.69
N ALA A 175 -1.57 8.93 7.31
CA ALA A 175 -0.28 9.26 7.88
C ALA A 175 -0.34 9.57 9.39
N VAL A 176 -1.40 10.25 9.86
CA VAL A 176 -1.60 10.54 11.28
C VAL A 176 -1.81 9.24 12.08
N LEU A 177 -2.71 8.38 11.63
CA LEU A 177 -3.00 7.12 12.30
C LEU A 177 -1.80 6.16 12.27
N GLN A 178 -1.15 6.05 11.12
CA GLN A 178 0.02 5.21 10.96
C GLN A 178 1.21 5.68 11.82
N ARG A 179 1.42 6.98 11.97
CA ARG A 179 2.47 7.52 12.84
C ARG A 179 2.20 7.24 14.31
N LEU A 180 0.96 7.36 14.77
CA LEU A 180 0.59 7.00 16.13
C LEU A 180 0.90 5.52 16.42
N PHE A 181 0.43 4.64 15.55
CA PHE A 181 0.66 3.19 15.67
C PHE A 181 2.15 2.84 15.57
N SER A 182 2.85 3.35 14.56
CA SER A 182 4.28 3.01 14.36
C SER A 182 5.18 3.58 15.45
N THR A 183 4.80 4.67 16.11
CA THR A 183 5.54 5.20 17.27
C THR A 183 5.49 4.20 18.43
N ALA A 184 4.31 3.67 18.74
CA ALA A 184 4.15 2.65 19.79
C ALA A 184 4.99 1.40 19.48
N CYS A 185 4.93 0.89 18.24
CA CYS A 185 5.77 -0.23 17.80
C CYS A 185 7.27 0.05 17.96
N LYS A 186 7.72 1.23 17.58
CA LYS A 186 9.15 1.61 17.67
C LYS A 186 9.63 1.74 19.11
N ILE A 187 8.78 2.16 20.03
CA ILE A 187 9.10 2.18 21.47
C ILE A 187 9.37 0.75 21.96
N GLY A 188 8.47 -0.20 21.65
CA GLY A 188 8.68 -1.60 22.02
C GLY A 188 9.94 -2.22 21.41
N HIS A 189 10.23 -1.94 20.13
CA HIS A 189 11.49 -2.39 19.51
C HIS A 189 12.74 -1.79 20.17
N ARG A 190 12.65 -0.53 20.61
CA ARG A 190 13.76 0.12 21.33
C ARG A 190 14.04 -0.57 22.66
N ASP A 191 13.02 -0.97 23.40
CA ASP A 191 13.17 -1.70 24.65
C ASP A 191 13.90 -3.04 24.46
N LEU A 192 13.57 -3.76 23.37
CA LEU A 192 14.28 -4.98 22.98
C LEU A 192 15.77 -4.71 22.67
N LEU A 193 16.07 -3.64 21.92
CA LEU A 193 17.44 -3.27 21.59
C LEU A 193 18.24 -2.86 22.83
N LEU A 194 17.63 -2.13 23.76
CA LEU A 194 18.28 -1.78 25.03
C LEU A 194 18.55 -3.01 25.89
N GLY A 195 17.61 -3.95 25.97
CA GLY A 195 17.80 -5.21 26.65
C GLY A 195 18.93 -6.04 26.05
N ALA A 196 18.99 -6.16 24.72
CA ALA A 196 20.07 -6.85 24.03
C ALA A 196 21.44 -6.18 24.25
N ALA A 197 21.49 -4.86 24.23
CA ALA A 197 22.73 -4.12 24.51
C ALA A 197 23.20 -4.29 25.95
N ALA A 198 22.28 -4.33 26.91
CA ALA A 198 22.63 -4.58 28.32
C ALA A 198 23.21 -5.98 28.50
N VAL A 199 22.61 -7.00 27.91
CA VAL A 199 23.15 -8.38 27.95
C VAL A 199 24.53 -8.51 27.27
N ALA A 200 24.74 -7.78 26.17
CA ALA A 200 26.01 -7.80 25.45
C ALA A 200 27.14 -7.04 26.18
N ALA A 201 26.81 -6.21 27.19
CA ALA A 201 27.77 -5.44 27.98
C ALA A 201 28.23 -6.17 29.25
N GLU A 202 27.61 -7.29 29.61
CA GLU A 202 28.01 -8.22 30.69
C GLU A 202 29.06 -9.20 30.20
#